data_3705d7447f15afdab6832e3b71133125
#
_entry.id   3705d7447f15afdab6832e3b71133125
#
_cell.length_a   1.000
_cell.length_b   1.000
_cell.length_c   1.000
_cell.angle_alpha   90.00
_cell.angle_beta   90.00
_cell.angle_gamma   90.00
#
_symmetry.space_group_name_H-M   'P 1'
#
loop_
_entity.id
_entity.type
_entity.pdbx_description
1 polymer ?
#
loop_
_entity_poly.entity_id
_entity_poly.type
_entity_poly.pdbx_seq_one_letter_code
_entity_poly.pdbx_strand_id
1 'polypeptide(L)'
;MIFDGRLSENFKLASGTFVAVGDLRIGAVSAIGGAVTDAVVCGEGREAVGLLLYPNPRLAADEVAAAVRAGIVAFNANARGSGGRVARALVLPDPPDAAAGEITDKGYIAQALARTRRADAIQRLFADPPSTDVMVF
;
A
#
# COMPACT_ATOMS: atom_id res chain seq x y z
N MET A 1 -26.82 -12.86 6.55
CA MET A 1 -25.39 -12.99 6.77
C MET A 1 -24.75 -11.59 6.78
N ILE A 2 -23.98 -11.32 7.78
CA ILE A 2 -23.28 -10.03 7.84
C ILE A 2 -22.02 -10.14 7.00
N PHE A 3 -21.93 -9.27 6.01
CA PHE A 3 -20.78 -9.22 5.14
C PHE A 3 -19.67 -8.40 5.80
N ASP A 4 -18.51 -9.01 6.01
CA ASP A 4 -17.34 -8.29 6.51
C ASP A 4 -16.61 -7.65 5.33
N GLY A 5 -16.65 -6.32 5.26
CA GLY A 5 -15.99 -5.58 4.17
C GLY A 5 -14.50 -5.86 4.03
N ARG A 6 -13.85 -6.28 5.13
CA ARG A 6 -12.42 -6.60 5.08
C ARG A 6 -12.12 -7.87 4.29
N LEU A 7 -13.06 -8.79 4.19
CA LEU A 7 -12.89 -10.00 3.37
C LEU A 7 -12.84 -9.65 1.89
N SER A 8 -13.59 -8.63 1.46
CA SER A 8 -13.60 -8.20 0.06
C SER A 8 -12.36 -7.38 -0.31
N GLU A 9 -11.57 -6.96 0.68
CA GLU A 9 -10.34 -6.22 0.43
C GLU A 9 -9.16 -7.12 0.07
N ASN A 10 -9.20 -8.38 0.53
CA ASN A 10 -8.15 -9.36 0.23
C ASN A 10 -8.19 -9.78 -1.23
N PHE A 11 -7.05 -10.18 -1.74
CA PHE A 11 -6.95 -10.59 -3.15
C PHE A 11 -5.86 -11.65 -3.32
N LYS A 12 -5.74 -12.13 -4.56
CA LYS A 12 -4.67 -13.07 -4.94
C LYS A 12 -3.79 -12.45 -6.01
N LEU A 13 -2.50 -12.78 -5.93
CA LEU A 13 -1.55 -12.46 -6.99
C LEU A 13 -1.82 -13.35 -8.22
N ALA A 14 -1.16 -13.03 -9.34
CA ALA A 14 -1.28 -13.81 -10.57
C ALA A 14 -0.93 -15.29 -10.37
N SER A 15 -0.03 -15.58 -9.43
CA SER A 15 0.36 -16.95 -9.06
C SER A 15 -0.71 -17.69 -8.26
N GLY A 16 -1.78 -17.03 -7.84
CA GLY A 16 -2.76 -17.58 -6.93
C GLY A 16 -2.41 -17.39 -5.45
N THR A 17 -1.28 -16.77 -5.17
CA THR A 17 -0.84 -16.51 -3.79
C THR A 17 -1.80 -15.51 -3.12
N PHE A 18 -2.32 -15.88 -1.96
CA PHE A 18 -3.24 -15.05 -1.19
C PHE A 18 -2.51 -13.88 -0.51
N VAL A 19 -3.13 -12.70 -0.53
CA VAL A 19 -2.62 -11.51 0.14
C VAL A 19 -3.62 -11.10 1.22
N ALA A 20 -3.19 -11.17 2.48
CA ALA A 20 -3.96 -10.69 3.62
C ALA A 20 -3.74 -9.18 3.75
N VAL A 21 -4.60 -8.41 3.11
CA VAL A 21 -4.44 -6.97 2.94
C VAL A 21 -4.34 -6.23 4.27
N GLY A 22 -5.23 -6.53 5.22
CA GLY A 22 -5.23 -5.87 6.52
C GLY A 22 -3.94 -6.08 7.30
N ASP A 23 -3.47 -7.32 7.36
CA ASP A 23 -2.24 -7.66 8.09
C ASP A 23 -1.01 -7.03 7.44
N LEU A 24 -0.94 -7.07 6.13
CA LEU A 24 0.19 -6.48 5.39
C LEU A 24 0.22 -4.96 5.57
N ARG A 25 -0.95 -4.33 5.47
CA ARG A 25 -1.08 -2.88 5.67
C ARG A 25 -0.57 -2.47 7.06
N ILE A 26 -1.07 -3.12 8.10
CA ILE A 26 -0.70 -2.81 9.49
C ILE A 26 0.80 -3.01 9.69
N GLY A 27 1.34 -4.12 9.22
CA GLY A 27 2.76 -4.44 9.38
C GLY A 27 3.66 -3.44 8.66
N ALA A 28 3.35 -3.12 7.42
CA ALA A 28 4.16 -2.19 6.63
C ALA A 28 4.10 -0.77 7.18
N VAL A 29 2.90 -0.27 7.52
CA VAL A 29 2.75 1.07 8.07
C VAL A 29 3.46 1.18 9.41
N SER A 30 3.37 0.15 10.25
CA SER A 30 4.10 0.12 11.54
C SER A 30 5.61 0.13 11.33
N ALA A 31 6.11 -0.61 10.35
CA ALA A 31 7.55 -0.67 10.07
C ALA A 31 8.10 0.66 9.57
N ILE A 32 7.30 1.37 8.76
CA ILE A 32 7.68 2.71 8.28
C ILE A 32 7.64 3.73 9.42
N GLY A 33 6.69 3.56 10.34
CA GLY A 33 6.51 4.48 11.46
C GLY A 33 5.69 5.70 11.07
N GLY A 34 5.94 6.84 11.72
CA GLY A 34 5.15 8.06 11.56
C GLY A 34 5.30 8.81 10.26
N ALA A 35 6.14 8.34 9.34
CA ALA A 35 6.38 9.02 8.07
C ALA A 35 5.20 8.90 7.08
N VAL A 36 4.36 7.88 7.26
CA VAL A 36 3.14 7.72 6.46
C VAL A 36 1.95 7.58 7.39
N THR A 37 0.79 8.02 6.92
CA THR A 37 -0.44 7.95 7.72
C THR A 37 -1.22 6.67 7.45
N ASP A 38 -1.14 6.16 6.22
CA ASP A 38 -1.81 4.91 5.85
C ASP A 38 -1.28 4.44 4.49
N ALA A 39 -1.78 3.29 4.02
CA ALA A 39 -1.35 2.68 2.78
C ALA A 39 -2.50 1.99 2.06
N VAL A 40 -2.43 1.94 0.74
CA VAL A 40 -3.30 1.12 -0.10
C VAL A 40 -2.48 -0.07 -0.59
N VAL A 41 -2.95 -1.28 -0.31
CA VAL A 41 -2.27 -2.51 -0.74
C VAL A 41 -2.76 -2.90 -2.13
N CYS A 42 -1.84 -2.98 -3.07
CA CYS A 42 -2.13 -3.21 -4.48
C CYS A 42 -1.43 -4.48 -4.98
N GLY A 43 -1.90 -5.04 -6.09
CA GLY A 43 -1.24 -6.18 -6.71
C GLY A 43 -2.19 -7.28 -7.17
N GLU A 44 -3.50 -7.07 -7.09
CA GLU A 44 -4.47 -8.06 -7.54
C GLU A 44 -4.21 -8.46 -8.99
N GLY A 45 -4.03 -9.76 -9.23
CA GLY A 45 -3.74 -10.28 -10.55
C GLY A 45 -2.34 -9.97 -11.08
N ARG A 46 -1.47 -9.40 -10.25
CA ARG A 46 -0.09 -9.06 -10.64
C ARG A 46 0.90 -10.01 -10.00
N GLU A 47 2.17 -9.89 -10.37
CA GLU A 47 3.21 -10.81 -9.91
C GLU A 47 3.64 -10.57 -8.46
N ALA A 48 3.43 -9.35 -7.94
CA ALA A 48 3.89 -8.97 -6.62
C ALA A 48 3.02 -7.89 -6.01
N VAL A 49 3.18 -7.69 -4.70
CA VAL A 49 2.47 -6.67 -3.94
C VAL A 49 3.19 -5.33 -4.08
N GLY A 50 2.41 -4.27 -4.23
CA GLY A 50 2.89 -2.89 -4.18
C GLY A 50 2.04 -2.07 -3.22
N LEU A 51 2.61 -0.98 -2.73
CA LEU A 51 1.93 -0.06 -1.82
C LEU A 51 1.84 1.34 -2.42
N LEU A 52 0.65 1.94 -2.31
CA LEU A 52 0.49 3.39 -2.42
C LEU A 52 0.48 3.92 -0.99
N LEU A 53 1.29 4.93 -0.71
CA LEU A 53 1.50 5.43 0.64
C LEU A 53 1.03 6.88 0.76
N TYR A 54 0.25 7.17 1.81
CA TYR A 54 -0.17 8.53 2.13
C TYR A 54 0.87 9.14 3.08
N PRO A 55 1.61 10.15 2.63
CA PRO A 55 2.70 10.71 3.44
C PRO A 55 2.17 11.54 4.61
N ASN A 56 2.97 11.62 5.66
CA ASN A 56 2.71 12.54 6.76
C ASN A 56 2.99 13.96 6.28
N PRO A 57 1.98 14.85 6.26
CA PRO A 57 2.15 16.21 5.70
C PRO A 57 3.10 17.09 6.51
N ARG A 58 3.48 16.66 7.71
CA ARG A 58 4.42 17.42 8.56
C ARG A 58 5.87 17.15 8.23
N LEU A 59 6.16 16.15 7.39
CA LEU A 59 7.51 15.76 7.04
C LEU A 59 7.84 16.18 5.62
N ALA A 60 9.13 16.45 5.37
CA ALA A 60 9.62 16.71 4.02
C ALA A 60 9.58 15.44 3.18
N ALA A 61 9.47 15.58 1.86
CA ALA A 61 9.39 14.46 0.94
C ALA A 61 10.59 13.50 1.05
N ASP A 62 11.78 14.02 1.22
CA ASP A 62 13.00 13.22 1.36
C ASP A 62 13.03 12.45 2.68
N GLU A 63 12.51 13.05 3.75
CA GLU A 63 12.37 12.36 5.04
C GLU A 63 11.39 11.18 4.93
N VAL A 64 10.25 11.40 4.26
CA VAL A 64 9.26 10.36 4.02
C VAL A 64 9.87 9.23 3.18
N ALA A 65 10.55 9.59 2.09
CA ALA A 65 11.16 8.59 1.20
C ALA A 65 12.19 7.74 1.93
N ALA A 66 13.05 8.34 2.74
CA ALA A 66 14.05 7.61 3.50
C ALA A 66 13.43 6.66 4.51
N ALA A 67 12.40 7.11 5.22
CA ALA A 67 11.69 6.30 6.21
C ALA A 67 10.95 5.14 5.55
N VAL A 68 10.32 5.37 4.41
CA VAL A 68 9.62 4.34 3.65
C VAL A 68 10.60 3.25 3.21
N ARG A 69 11.72 3.65 2.64
CA ARG A 69 12.74 2.68 2.18
C ARG A 69 13.25 1.84 3.34
N ALA A 70 13.65 2.47 4.43
CA ALA A 70 14.17 1.75 5.60
C ALA A 70 13.10 0.83 6.21
N GLY A 71 11.88 1.31 6.33
CA GLY A 71 10.77 0.55 6.92
C GLY A 71 10.38 -0.65 6.09
N ILE A 72 10.29 -0.51 4.78
CA ILE A 72 9.92 -1.63 3.90
C ILE A 72 11.04 -2.67 3.81
N VAL A 73 12.30 -2.24 3.78
CA VAL A 73 13.43 -3.18 3.82
C VAL A 73 13.35 -4.02 5.11
N ALA A 74 13.11 -3.39 6.25
CA ALA A 74 12.97 -4.11 7.52
C ALA A 74 11.75 -5.04 7.52
N PHE A 75 10.63 -4.57 6.99
CA PHE A 75 9.42 -5.38 6.87
C PHE A 75 9.66 -6.62 6.01
N ASN A 76 10.29 -6.43 4.84
CA ASN A 76 10.57 -7.52 3.92
C ASN A 76 11.57 -8.54 4.47
N ALA A 77 12.45 -8.13 5.37
CA ALA A 77 13.41 -9.03 5.99
C ALA A 77 12.73 -10.15 6.78
N ASN A 78 11.52 -9.91 7.26
CA ASN A 78 10.72 -10.88 8.01
C ASN A 78 9.57 -11.44 7.18
N ALA A 79 9.42 -11.06 5.93
CA ALA A 79 8.32 -11.50 5.09
C ALA A 79 8.49 -12.95 4.65
N ARG A 80 7.36 -13.66 4.54
CA ARG A 80 7.32 -15.03 4.07
C ARG A 80 6.51 -15.09 2.78
N GLY A 81 7.17 -15.47 1.69
CA GLY A 81 6.52 -15.60 0.40
C GLY A 81 6.15 -14.27 -0.23
N SER A 82 5.71 -14.33 -1.48
CA SER A 82 5.39 -13.14 -2.29
C SER A 82 4.15 -12.40 -1.79
N GLY A 83 3.22 -13.10 -1.14
CA GLY A 83 1.99 -12.49 -0.61
C GLY A 83 2.21 -11.65 0.65
N GLY A 84 3.36 -11.79 1.30
CA GLY A 84 3.72 -11.01 2.50
C GLY A 84 4.86 -10.04 2.29
N ARG A 85 5.36 -9.91 1.06
CA ARG A 85 6.50 -9.06 0.73
C ARG A 85 6.07 -7.90 -0.17
N VAL A 86 6.56 -6.70 0.11
CA VAL A 86 6.31 -5.51 -0.71
C VAL A 86 7.41 -5.39 -1.75
N ALA A 87 7.05 -5.44 -3.03
CA ALA A 87 8.01 -5.32 -4.12
C ALA A 87 8.19 -3.90 -4.63
N ARG A 88 7.14 -3.07 -4.52
CA ARG A 88 7.18 -1.69 -4.99
C ARG A 88 6.40 -0.79 -4.05
N ALA A 89 6.78 0.49 -4.00
CA ALA A 89 6.07 1.50 -3.22
C ALA A 89 6.09 2.84 -3.95
N LEU A 90 4.98 3.55 -3.87
CA LEU A 90 4.83 4.89 -4.43
C LEU A 90 4.19 5.79 -3.38
N VAL A 91 4.86 6.90 -3.05
CA VAL A 91 4.29 7.89 -2.14
C VAL A 91 3.36 8.80 -2.94
N LEU A 92 2.10 8.86 -2.50
CA LEU A 92 1.08 9.67 -3.19
C LEU A 92 1.29 11.15 -2.88
N PRO A 93 0.98 12.04 -3.85
CA PRO A 93 1.09 13.48 -3.61
C PRO A 93 -0.08 14.06 -2.82
N ASP A 94 -1.22 13.36 -2.79
CA ASP A 94 -2.46 13.83 -2.19
C ASP A 94 -2.79 13.05 -0.93
N PRO A 95 -3.45 13.70 0.08
CA PRO A 95 -4.00 12.98 1.20
C PRO A 95 -5.22 12.14 0.77
N PRO A 96 -5.67 11.20 1.61
CA PRO A 96 -6.90 10.45 1.30
C PRO A 96 -8.10 11.39 1.29
N ASP A 97 -9.04 11.14 0.36
CA ASP A 97 -10.23 11.95 0.20
C ASP A 97 -11.37 11.40 1.05
N ALA A 98 -11.55 11.98 2.23
CA ALA A 98 -12.62 11.58 3.14
C ALA A 98 -14.01 11.81 2.55
N ALA A 99 -14.19 12.91 1.79
CA ALA A 99 -15.47 13.23 1.16
C ALA A 99 -15.87 12.20 0.11
N ALA A 100 -14.89 11.55 -0.52
CA ALA A 100 -15.15 10.48 -1.50
C ALA A 100 -15.23 9.10 -0.86
N GLY A 101 -15.09 8.99 0.46
CA GLY A 101 -15.20 7.73 1.18
C GLY A 101 -13.91 6.92 1.23
N GLU A 102 -12.76 7.53 0.94
CA GLU A 102 -11.47 6.84 1.04
C GLU A 102 -11.09 6.48 2.48
N ILE A 103 -11.66 7.18 3.45
CA ILE A 103 -11.44 6.90 4.87
C ILE A 103 -12.73 6.33 5.46
N THR A 104 -12.64 5.18 6.15
CA THR A 104 -13.78 4.55 6.80
C THR A 104 -14.16 5.29 8.10
N ASP A 105 -15.32 4.94 8.65
CA ASP A 105 -15.77 5.45 9.96
C ASP A 105 -14.77 5.19 11.08
N LYS A 106 -13.96 4.14 10.92
CA LYS A 106 -12.95 3.77 11.92
C LYS A 106 -11.62 4.49 11.71
N GLY A 107 -11.53 5.35 10.71
CA GLY A 107 -10.35 6.20 10.47
C GLY A 107 -9.25 5.57 9.64
N TYR A 108 -9.45 4.42 9.04
CA TYR A 108 -8.47 3.81 8.14
C TYR A 108 -8.97 3.79 6.69
N ILE A 109 -8.05 3.52 5.77
CA ILE A 109 -8.35 3.58 4.33
C ILE A 109 -9.30 2.46 3.91
N ALA A 110 -10.31 2.82 3.12
CA ALA A 110 -11.20 1.87 2.46
C ALA A 110 -10.47 1.31 1.23
N GLN A 111 -9.84 0.14 1.38
CA GLN A 111 -8.90 -0.41 0.40
C GLN A 111 -9.51 -0.57 -0.99
N ALA A 112 -10.66 -1.22 -1.10
CA ALA A 112 -11.28 -1.46 -2.41
C ALA A 112 -11.64 -0.17 -3.14
N LEU A 113 -12.22 0.80 -2.42
CA LEU A 113 -12.56 2.10 -2.99
C LEU A 113 -11.31 2.86 -3.41
N ALA A 114 -10.28 2.88 -2.55
CA ALA A 114 -9.04 3.58 -2.85
C ALA A 114 -8.35 2.98 -4.07
N ARG A 115 -8.34 1.67 -4.24
CA ARG A 115 -7.78 1.02 -5.43
C ARG A 115 -8.49 1.47 -6.70
N THR A 116 -9.81 1.61 -6.67
CA THR A 116 -10.57 2.10 -7.81
C THR A 116 -10.26 3.56 -8.12
N ARG A 117 -10.26 4.41 -7.09
CA ARG A 117 -10.01 5.84 -7.25
C ARG A 117 -8.58 6.13 -7.68
N ARG A 118 -7.62 5.31 -7.24
CA ARG A 118 -6.19 5.50 -7.50
C ARG A 118 -5.68 4.57 -8.60
N ALA A 119 -6.55 4.16 -9.53
CA ALA A 119 -6.18 3.23 -10.59
C ALA A 119 -5.00 3.73 -11.42
N ASP A 120 -4.92 5.03 -11.73
CA ASP A 120 -3.80 5.61 -12.47
C ASP A 120 -2.49 5.48 -11.68
N ALA A 121 -2.54 5.74 -10.38
CA ALA A 121 -1.37 5.59 -9.52
C ALA A 121 -0.92 4.13 -9.44
N ILE A 122 -1.85 3.20 -9.43
CA ILE A 122 -1.54 1.77 -9.44
C ILE A 122 -0.85 1.37 -10.74
N GLN A 123 -1.32 1.86 -11.88
CA GLN A 123 -0.66 1.62 -13.16
C GLN A 123 0.77 2.15 -13.15
N ARG A 124 0.97 3.34 -12.59
CA ARG A 124 2.30 3.93 -12.46
C ARG A 124 3.19 3.11 -11.53
N LEU A 125 2.63 2.61 -10.42
CA LEU A 125 3.33 1.78 -9.45
C LEU A 125 3.93 0.53 -10.09
N PHE A 126 3.19 -0.08 -11.01
CA PHE A 126 3.59 -1.33 -11.67
C PHE A 126 4.10 -1.13 -13.10
N ALA A 127 4.34 0.11 -13.52
CA ALA A 127 4.86 0.39 -14.86
C ALA A 127 6.23 -0.25 -15.06
N ASP A 128 6.50 -0.66 -16.31
CA ASP A 128 7.76 -1.27 -16.67
C ASP A 128 8.32 -0.56 -17.91
N PRO A 129 9.48 0.11 -17.83
CA PRO A 129 10.34 0.19 -16.62
C PRO A 129 9.71 1.05 -15.51
N PRO A 130 10.14 0.84 -14.25
CA PRO A 130 9.59 1.60 -13.14
C PRO A 130 9.81 3.10 -13.27
N SER A 131 8.79 3.88 -12.91
CA SER A 131 8.90 5.33 -12.84
C SER A 131 9.93 5.73 -11.77
N THR A 132 10.55 6.90 -11.94
CA THR A 132 11.63 7.37 -11.04
C THR A 132 11.17 7.58 -9.60
N ASP A 133 9.88 7.86 -9.41
CA ASP A 133 9.30 8.06 -8.07
C ASP A 133 8.80 6.75 -7.42
N VAL A 134 8.88 5.63 -8.13
CA VAL A 134 8.52 4.31 -7.59
C VAL A 134 9.75 3.66 -6.99
N MET A 135 9.63 3.23 -5.73
CA MET A 135 10.68 2.46 -5.07
C MET A 135 10.49 0.99 -5.40
N VAL A 136 11.58 0.32 -5.74
CA VAL A 136 11.59 -1.11 -6.04
C VAL A 136 12.44 -1.83 -5.00
N PHE A 137 11.91 -2.94 -4.48
CA PHE A 137 12.55 -3.70 -3.39
C PHE A 137 12.85 -5.14 -3.80
#